data_79788650fcb7d64d04626d26746af122
#
_entry.id   79788650fcb7d64d04626d26746af122
#
_cell.length_a   1.000
_cell.length_b   1.000
_cell.length_c   1.000
_cell.angle_alpha   90.00
_cell.angle_beta   90.00
_cell.angle_gamma   90.00
#
_symmetry.space_group_name_H-M   'P 1'
#
loop_
_entity.id
_entity.type
_entity.pdbx_description
1 polymer ?
#
loop_
_entity_poly.entity_id
_entity_poly.type
_entity_poly.pdbx_seq_one_letter_code
_entity_poly.pdbx_strand_id
1 'polypeptide(L)'
;MKIFYSWQSDTPRDIGKNFVRRALDAAVESLEIDEAERPGIDQDTAGVLGSPVIADTIFGKIRDAKVIVADVTLTGATPGGKRLINSNVALEVGYAIGVHGDGVLLKVMNTHYGPPEELPFDLAHRRWPVRFDVAPKAPPEERGKALRRLAAELAAILREYIAASRPPPKLFSPAGATVNRAWYWNSDQPLIRRKSQTFTYTPDQPLIYLHIWPHEEISPLKIEVLNDYTKSDIEPLCGTVNGWSHERNRFGEITFAFDSSPISTTQVFRTGEIWGINHRLLREREHYRGKFLPTPALEQSLAQSLSKYVAAGMNYFGYGREIDVRFGLVNVAGFVLLRNDGSPTREIFEDFELRASVDGKDERSIGEALQRIFDGVYEAAGETRS
;
A
#
# COMPACT_ATOMS: atom_id res chain seq x y z
N MET A 1 15.76 7.60 -5.32
CA MET A 1 16.07 8.82 -4.53
C MET A 1 17.56 9.12 -4.61
N LYS A 2 18.01 10.42 -4.64
CA LYS A 2 19.42 10.81 -4.61
C LYS A 2 19.75 11.47 -3.28
N ILE A 3 20.87 11.07 -2.67
CA ILE A 3 21.45 11.67 -1.47
C ILE A 3 22.73 12.38 -1.91
N PHE A 4 22.91 13.65 -1.60
CA PHE A 4 24.16 14.36 -1.82
C PHE A 4 24.93 14.43 -0.48
N TYR A 5 26.19 13.98 -0.48
CA TYR A 5 27.07 14.05 0.68
C TYR A 5 28.08 15.20 0.53
N SER A 6 27.84 16.27 1.28
CA SER A 6 28.74 17.43 1.43
C SER A 6 29.76 17.12 2.53
N TRP A 7 31.00 16.96 2.13
CA TRP A 7 32.11 16.54 3.02
C TRP A 7 33.23 17.56 3.05
N GLN A 8 34.08 17.45 4.06
CA GLN A 8 35.21 18.32 4.25
C GLN A 8 36.54 17.53 4.35
N SER A 9 37.69 18.20 4.04
CA SER A 9 39.03 17.60 4.03
C SER A 9 39.90 17.98 5.23
N ASP A 10 39.37 18.80 6.13
CA ASP A 10 40.15 19.37 7.25
C ASP A 10 40.27 18.42 8.42
N THR A 11 39.56 17.31 8.43
CA THR A 11 39.72 16.20 9.37
C THR A 11 40.32 14.98 8.68
N PRO A 12 41.04 14.08 9.43
CA PRO A 12 41.56 12.85 8.85
C PRO A 12 40.48 12.04 8.18
N ARG A 13 40.73 11.54 6.96
CA ARG A 13 39.72 10.87 6.11
C ARG A 13 39.06 9.66 6.77
N ASP A 14 39.80 8.94 7.61
CA ASP A 14 39.35 7.71 8.28
C ASP A 14 38.37 7.94 9.43
N ILE A 15 38.24 9.17 9.93
CA ILE A 15 37.30 9.62 10.96
C ILE A 15 36.40 10.77 10.50
N GLY A 16 36.55 11.25 9.28
CA GLY A 16 35.75 12.28 8.61
C GLY A 16 35.10 11.68 7.35
N LYS A 17 35.51 12.15 6.15
CA LYS A 17 34.90 11.80 4.85
C LYS A 17 34.59 10.30 4.69
N ASN A 18 35.60 9.45 4.87
CA ASN A 18 35.43 8.01 4.64
C ASN A 18 34.59 7.33 5.74
N PHE A 19 34.63 7.88 6.96
CA PHE A 19 33.85 7.36 8.07
C PHE A 19 32.35 7.59 7.85
N VAL A 20 31.98 8.83 7.59
CA VAL A 20 30.58 9.19 7.32
C VAL A 20 30.07 8.51 6.05
N ARG A 21 30.90 8.42 4.99
CA ARG A 21 30.53 7.72 3.77
C ARG A 21 30.20 6.25 4.03
N ARG A 22 31.06 5.52 4.76
CA ARG A 22 30.80 4.12 5.14
C ARG A 22 29.54 3.97 6.01
N ALA A 23 29.29 4.92 6.90
CA ALA A 23 28.08 4.90 7.71
C ALA A 23 26.81 5.12 6.85
N LEU A 24 26.87 6.00 5.85
CA LEU A 24 25.80 6.22 4.89
C LEU A 24 25.57 4.98 4.00
N ASP A 25 26.64 4.37 3.47
CA ASP A 25 26.53 3.14 2.68
C ASP A 25 25.86 2.03 3.49
N ALA A 26 26.32 1.79 4.74
CA ALA A 26 25.70 0.82 5.64
C ALA A 26 24.26 1.15 6.01
N ALA A 27 23.93 2.44 6.18
CA ALA A 27 22.59 2.88 6.43
C ALA A 27 21.66 2.55 5.25
N VAL A 28 22.08 2.87 4.02
CA VAL A 28 21.33 2.59 2.79
C VAL A 28 21.17 1.08 2.55
N GLU A 29 22.22 0.29 2.80
CA GLU A 29 22.16 -1.17 2.69
C GLU A 29 21.17 -1.80 3.68
N SER A 30 21.01 -1.21 4.87
CA SER A 30 20.08 -1.69 5.90
C SER A 30 18.62 -1.34 5.64
N LEU A 31 18.31 -0.57 4.59
CA LEU A 31 16.94 -0.24 4.23
C LEU A 31 16.28 -1.44 3.53
N GLU A 32 15.12 -1.85 4.05
CA GLU A 32 14.30 -2.90 3.45
C GLU A 32 13.48 -2.34 2.29
N ILE A 33 14.15 -2.06 1.16
CA ILE A 33 13.56 -1.50 -0.07
C ILE A 33 14.12 -2.23 -1.28
N ASP A 34 13.36 -2.24 -2.36
CA ASP A 34 13.78 -2.84 -3.62
C ASP A 34 15.07 -2.19 -4.13
N GLU A 35 15.94 -2.98 -4.74
CA GLU A 35 17.24 -2.53 -5.24
C GLU A 35 17.11 -1.36 -6.23
N ALA A 36 16.05 -1.37 -7.05
CA ALA A 36 15.75 -0.30 -8.01
C ALA A 36 15.35 1.04 -7.33
N GLU A 37 14.82 1.00 -6.12
CA GLU A 37 14.39 2.18 -5.35
C GLU A 37 15.47 2.65 -4.36
N ARG A 38 16.56 1.88 -4.20
CA ARG A 38 17.62 2.18 -3.24
C ARG A 38 18.25 3.53 -3.50
N PRO A 39 18.42 4.38 -2.47
CA PRO A 39 19.03 5.70 -2.63
C PRO A 39 20.46 5.62 -3.15
N GLY A 40 20.78 6.40 -4.18
CA GLY A 40 22.14 6.60 -4.64
C GLY A 40 22.82 7.73 -3.85
N ILE A 41 24.03 7.49 -3.35
CA ILE A 41 24.84 8.49 -2.64
C ILE A 41 25.83 9.10 -3.62
N ASP A 42 25.68 10.39 -3.86
CA ASP A 42 26.54 11.21 -4.72
C ASP A 42 27.41 12.17 -3.89
N GLN A 43 28.56 12.48 -4.39
CA GLN A 43 29.48 13.42 -3.76
C GLN A 43 30.41 14.03 -4.80
N ASP A 44 30.96 15.19 -4.55
CA ASP A 44 31.91 15.90 -5.43
C ASP A 44 31.49 15.87 -6.92
N THR A 45 32.47 15.79 -7.81
CA THR A 45 32.28 15.72 -9.27
C THR A 45 32.30 14.29 -9.81
N ALA A 46 32.23 13.27 -8.94
CA ALA A 46 32.22 11.87 -9.37
C ALA A 46 31.12 11.60 -10.37
N GLY A 47 31.43 10.85 -11.44
CA GLY A 47 30.48 10.44 -12.46
C GLY A 47 30.16 11.50 -13.53
N VAL A 48 30.79 12.68 -13.52
CA VAL A 48 30.61 13.70 -14.58
C VAL A 48 31.74 13.61 -15.59
N LEU A 49 31.37 13.51 -16.87
CA LEU A 49 32.32 13.44 -17.99
C LEU A 49 32.89 14.83 -18.31
N GLY A 50 34.17 14.87 -18.70
CA GLY A 50 34.86 16.09 -19.14
C GLY A 50 35.48 16.89 -17.98
N SER A 51 35.67 18.19 -18.22
CA SER A 51 36.25 19.15 -17.24
C SER A 51 35.24 20.29 -16.95
N PRO A 52 34.11 19.98 -16.29
CA PRO A 52 33.11 20.99 -15.99
C PRO A 52 33.60 21.94 -14.90
N VAL A 53 32.96 23.10 -14.77
CA VAL A 53 33.15 23.99 -13.62
C VAL A 53 32.68 23.24 -12.37
N ILE A 54 33.61 22.97 -11.46
CA ILE A 54 33.38 22.12 -10.28
C ILE A 54 32.19 22.61 -9.45
N ALA A 55 32.10 23.91 -9.19
CA ALA A 55 31.03 24.52 -8.42
C ALA A 55 29.64 24.30 -9.05
N ASP A 56 29.51 24.50 -10.37
CA ASP A 56 28.24 24.33 -11.07
C ASP A 56 27.77 22.88 -11.04
N THR A 57 28.71 21.94 -11.15
CA THR A 57 28.44 20.52 -11.03
C THR A 57 27.90 20.16 -9.64
N ILE A 58 28.55 20.65 -8.59
CA ILE A 58 28.15 20.40 -7.19
C ILE A 58 26.77 21.00 -6.94
N PHE A 59 26.54 22.25 -7.34
CA PHE A 59 25.23 22.91 -7.19
C PHE A 59 24.13 22.21 -7.99
N GLY A 60 24.46 21.67 -9.19
CA GLY A 60 23.53 20.82 -9.96
C GLY A 60 23.12 19.57 -9.17
N LYS A 61 24.10 18.86 -8.59
CA LYS A 61 23.85 17.67 -7.77
C LYS A 61 23.05 17.96 -6.49
N ILE A 62 23.33 19.12 -5.85
CA ILE A 62 22.53 19.57 -4.69
C ILE A 62 21.09 19.83 -5.11
N ARG A 63 20.82 20.49 -6.25
CA ARG A 63 19.45 20.71 -6.75
C ARG A 63 18.70 19.43 -7.01
N ASP A 64 19.38 18.40 -7.52
CA ASP A 64 18.78 17.11 -7.86
C ASP A 64 18.58 16.19 -6.66
N ALA A 65 19.26 16.46 -5.55
CA ALA A 65 19.22 15.62 -4.36
C ALA A 65 17.90 15.80 -3.58
N LYS A 66 17.42 14.73 -2.98
CA LYS A 66 16.26 14.75 -2.08
C LYS A 66 16.66 14.84 -0.60
N VAL A 67 17.91 14.48 -0.30
CA VAL A 67 18.53 14.62 1.02
C VAL A 67 19.95 15.11 0.84
N ILE A 68 20.34 16.10 1.59
CA ILE A 68 21.70 16.61 1.65
C ILE A 68 22.27 16.25 3.04
N VAL A 69 23.28 15.39 3.06
CA VAL A 69 24.01 15.07 4.27
C VAL A 69 25.27 15.94 4.32
N ALA A 70 25.39 16.79 5.34
CA ALA A 70 26.50 17.73 5.47
C ALA A 70 27.35 17.46 6.72
N ASP A 71 28.65 17.29 6.53
CA ASP A 71 29.63 17.17 7.62
C ASP A 71 29.95 18.56 8.19
N VAL A 72 29.24 18.92 9.26
CA VAL A 72 29.40 20.21 9.96
C VAL A 72 30.41 20.13 11.13
N THR A 73 31.30 19.15 11.10
CA THR A 73 32.36 19.04 12.10
C THR A 73 33.20 20.33 12.16
N LEU A 74 33.48 20.79 13.37
CA LEU A 74 34.27 22.00 13.61
C LEU A 74 35.71 21.81 13.17
N THR A 75 36.23 22.76 12.38
CA THR A 75 37.57 22.66 11.76
C THR A 75 38.54 23.73 12.24
N GLY A 76 38.03 24.78 12.85
CA GLY A 76 38.85 25.90 13.29
C GLY A 76 38.10 26.93 14.13
N ALA A 77 38.75 28.05 14.36
CA ALA A 77 38.17 29.20 15.04
C ALA A 77 38.69 30.53 14.44
N THR A 78 37.87 31.58 14.52
CA THR A 78 38.32 32.95 14.20
C THR A 78 39.28 33.47 15.27
N PRO A 79 40.02 34.57 15.00
CA PRO A 79 40.81 35.23 16.02
C PRO A 79 40.04 35.63 17.27
N GLY A 80 38.74 35.89 17.15
CA GLY A 80 37.80 36.17 18.25
C GLY A 80 37.21 34.97 18.92
N GLY A 81 37.67 33.72 18.61
CA GLY A 81 37.26 32.49 19.27
C GLY A 81 35.98 31.84 18.72
N LYS A 82 35.31 32.44 17.73
CA LYS A 82 34.11 31.80 17.12
C LYS A 82 34.54 30.57 16.34
N ARG A 83 33.87 29.44 16.59
CA ARG A 83 34.14 28.18 15.88
C ARG A 83 33.67 28.23 14.46
N LEU A 84 34.34 27.52 13.58
CA LEU A 84 34.08 27.47 12.14
C LEU A 84 33.93 26.01 11.68
N ILE A 85 33.09 25.83 10.69
CA ILE A 85 33.03 24.63 9.85
C ILE A 85 33.80 24.89 8.56
N ASN A 86 34.03 23.85 7.77
CA ASN A 86 34.70 24.01 6.47
C ASN A 86 33.88 24.97 5.57
N SER A 87 34.55 25.88 4.88
CA SER A 87 33.92 26.92 4.07
C SER A 87 33.14 26.38 2.87
N ASN A 88 33.62 25.29 2.23
CA ASN A 88 32.93 24.68 1.11
C ASN A 88 31.61 24.03 1.59
N VAL A 89 31.66 23.31 2.70
CA VAL A 89 30.48 22.75 3.32
C VAL A 89 29.47 23.85 3.71
N ALA A 90 29.97 24.98 4.27
CA ALA A 90 29.11 26.11 4.60
C ALA A 90 28.41 26.71 3.38
N LEU A 91 29.14 26.85 2.26
CA LEU A 91 28.58 27.32 1.00
C LEU A 91 27.54 26.35 0.42
N GLU A 92 27.84 25.06 0.40
CA GLU A 92 26.97 24.00 -0.10
C GLU A 92 25.68 23.90 0.75
N VAL A 93 25.80 23.98 2.08
CA VAL A 93 24.67 24.02 3.01
C VAL A 93 23.81 25.26 2.79
N GLY A 94 24.43 26.44 2.65
CA GLY A 94 23.71 27.66 2.37
C GLY A 94 22.94 27.60 1.06
N TYR A 95 23.57 27.06 0.01
CA TYR A 95 22.91 26.83 -1.27
C TYR A 95 21.74 25.82 -1.16
N ALA A 96 21.95 24.71 -0.46
CA ALA A 96 20.91 23.69 -0.24
C ALA A 96 19.69 24.26 0.48
N ILE A 97 19.90 25.07 1.52
CA ILE A 97 18.82 25.76 2.24
C ILE A 97 18.08 26.74 1.32
N GLY A 98 18.80 27.49 0.48
CA GLY A 98 18.21 28.44 -0.46
C GLY A 98 17.34 27.78 -1.53
N VAL A 99 17.70 26.57 -1.98
CA VAL A 99 16.98 25.85 -3.05
C VAL A 99 15.84 24.99 -2.48
N HIS A 100 16.05 24.30 -1.39
CA HIS A 100 15.16 23.25 -0.88
C HIS A 100 14.49 23.60 0.46
N GLY A 101 14.95 24.66 1.15
CA GLY A 101 14.60 24.89 2.54
C GLY A 101 15.33 23.91 3.50
N ASP A 102 14.92 23.94 4.76
CA ASP A 102 15.58 23.17 5.83
C ASP A 102 15.24 21.68 5.83
N GLY A 103 14.12 21.33 5.23
CA GLY A 103 13.53 20.00 5.33
C GLY A 103 14.36 18.87 4.72
N VAL A 104 15.35 19.18 3.87
CA VAL A 104 16.18 18.18 3.20
C VAL A 104 17.59 18.07 3.80
N LEU A 105 17.94 18.93 4.75
CA LEU A 105 19.29 19.01 5.30
C LEU A 105 19.45 18.10 6.52
N LEU A 106 20.32 17.12 6.41
CA LEU A 106 20.76 16.23 7.48
C LEU A 106 22.21 16.53 7.84
N LYS A 107 22.43 17.16 8.99
CA LYS A 107 23.78 17.48 9.48
C LYS A 107 24.37 16.30 10.24
N VAL A 108 25.65 16.00 10.01
CA VAL A 108 26.45 15.05 10.80
C VAL A 108 27.65 15.77 11.41
N MET A 109 28.10 15.34 12.59
CA MET A 109 29.14 16.04 13.31
C MET A 109 29.99 15.09 14.16
N ASN A 110 31.32 15.14 14.03
CA ASN A 110 32.25 14.50 14.94
C ASN A 110 32.47 15.40 16.16
N THR A 111 31.90 15.04 17.29
CA THR A 111 31.93 15.81 18.52
C THR A 111 33.31 15.78 19.22
N HIS A 112 34.23 14.95 18.73
CA HIS A 112 35.64 15.01 19.15
C HIS A 112 36.26 16.40 18.93
N TYR A 113 35.77 17.13 17.91
CA TYR A 113 36.32 18.45 17.55
C TYR A 113 35.55 19.62 18.18
N GLY A 114 34.59 19.35 19.03
CA GLY A 114 33.79 20.32 19.76
C GLY A 114 32.31 19.98 19.79
N PRO A 115 31.55 20.57 20.71
CA PRO A 115 30.14 20.29 20.88
C PRO A 115 29.26 21.06 19.85
N PRO A 116 28.02 20.59 19.56
CA PRO A 116 27.13 21.25 18.61
C PRO A 116 26.72 22.68 18.97
N GLU A 117 26.79 23.02 20.24
CA GLU A 117 26.49 24.36 20.77
C GLU A 117 27.47 25.44 20.22
N GLU A 118 28.67 25.02 19.80
CA GLU A 118 29.68 25.89 19.22
C GLU A 118 29.56 26.03 17.69
N LEU A 119 28.54 25.42 17.06
CA LEU A 119 28.27 25.62 15.64
C LEU A 119 27.97 27.09 15.34
N PRO A 120 28.27 27.58 14.10
CA PRO A 120 27.80 28.89 13.66
C PRO A 120 26.34 29.12 13.93
N PHE A 121 25.95 30.35 14.33
CA PHE A 121 24.61 30.72 14.80
C PHE A 121 23.47 30.17 13.93
N ASP A 122 23.55 30.35 12.62
CA ASP A 122 22.51 29.90 11.70
C ASP A 122 22.34 28.37 11.62
N LEU A 123 23.36 27.62 12.04
CA LEU A 123 23.31 26.15 12.11
C LEU A 123 22.96 25.63 13.50
N ALA A 124 23.34 26.37 14.56
CA ALA A 124 23.06 26.01 15.95
C ALA A 124 21.56 26.11 16.29
N HIS A 125 20.82 27.06 15.69
CA HIS A 125 19.39 27.26 15.92
C HIS A 125 18.48 26.36 15.06
N ARG A 126 19.05 25.43 14.30
CA ARG A 126 18.30 24.43 13.51
C ARG A 126 18.36 23.07 14.20
N ARG A 127 17.61 22.08 13.69
CA ARG A 127 17.68 20.68 14.18
C ARG A 127 19.14 20.28 14.39
N TRP A 128 19.44 19.72 15.55
CA TRP A 128 20.79 19.31 15.92
C TRP A 128 21.38 18.27 14.96
N PRO A 129 22.73 18.26 14.74
CA PRO A 129 23.36 17.26 13.91
C PRO A 129 23.30 15.87 14.54
N VAL A 130 23.26 14.83 13.70
CA VAL A 130 23.55 13.46 14.12
C VAL A 130 25.02 13.40 14.55
N ARG A 131 25.25 12.96 15.77
CA ARG A 131 26.58 13.06 16.43
C ARG A 131 27.28 11.73 16.44
N PHE A 132 28.58 11.77 16.21
CA PHE A 132 29.49 10.67 16.51
C PHE A 132 30.74 11.24 17.18
N ASP A 133 31.41 10.41 17.97
CA ASP A 133 32.66 10.80 18.66
C ASP A 133 33.74 9.78 18.29
N VAL A 134 34.70 10.23 17.48
CA VAL A 134 35.84 9.41 17.04
C VAL A 134 37.07 10.26 17.02
N ALA A 135 37.99 9.94 17.92
CA ALA A 135 39.30 10.59 18.00
C ALA A 135 40.24 10.14 16.87
N PRO A 136 41.17 10.99 16.43
CA PRO A 136 42.30 10.54 15.63
C PRO A 136 43.04 9.41 16.37
N LYS A 137 43.32 8.31 15.68
CA LYS A 137 43.95 7.10 16.26
C LYS A 137 43.08 6.30 17.26
N ALA A 138 41.77 6.53 17.31
CA ALA A 138 40.86 5.68 18.08
C ALA A 138 41.02 4.19 17.70
N PRO A 139 40.92 3.25 18.64
CA PRO A 139 41.05 1.82 18.37
C PRO A 139 40.03 1.36 17.32
N PRO A 140 40.37 0.36 16.49
CA PRO A 140 39.46 -0.16 15.46
C PRO A 140 38.08 -0.59 16.01
N GLU A 141 38.05 -1.16 17.20
CA GLU A 141 36.80 -1.58 17.87
C GLU A 141 35.90 -0.40 18.21
N GLU A 142 36.44 0.66 18.79
CA GLU A 142 35.67 1.89 19.10
C GLU A 142 35.15 2.54 17.83
N ARG A 143 36.00 2.65 16.80
CA ARG A 143 35.59 3.16 15.48
C ARG A 143 34.46 2.31 14.88
N GLY A 144 34.57 0.99 14.96
CA GLY A 144 33.52 0.06 14.47
C GLY A 144 32.22 0.22 15.23
N LYS A 145 32.25 0.41 16.54
CA LYS A 145 31.05 0.66 17.36
C LYS A 145 30.39 1.99 17.01
N ALA A 146 31.18 3.04 16.90
CA ALA A 146 30.70 4.38 16.52
C ALA A 146 30.10 4.38 15.10
N LEU A 147 30.72 3.67 14.15
CA LEU A 147 30.23 3.55 12.78
C LEU A 147 28.85 2.85 12.73
N ARG A 148 28.69 1.72 13.41
CA ARG A 148 27.41 1.01 13.49
C ARG A 148 26.32 1.87 14.10
N ARG A 149 26.61 2.63 15.15
CA ARG A 149 25.69 3.55 15.78
C ARG A 149 25.26 4.66 14.81
N LEU A 150 26.22 5.34 14.19
CA LEU A 150 25.94 6.38 13.20
C LEU A 150 25.11 5.84 12.04
N ALA A 151 25.46 4.67 11.51
CA ALA A 151 24.70 4.03 10.42
C ALA A 151 23.24 3.75 10.82
N ALA A 152 23.00 3.25 12.03
CA ALA A 152 21.65 2.99 12.52
C ALA A 152 20.81 4.28 12.68
N GLU A 153 21.40 5.36 13.21
CA GLU A 153 20.73 6.65 13.33
C GLU A 153 20.42 7.25 11.94
N LEU A 154 21.38 7.19 11.00
CA LEU A 154 21.17 7.64 9.62
C LEU A 154 20.09 6.83 8.91
N ALA A 155 20.08 5.51 9.09
CA ALA A 155 19.06 4.65 8.50
C ALA A 155 17.64 4.99 9.00
N ALA A 156 17.49 5.25 10.30
CA ALA A 156 16.20 5.67 10.87
C ALA A 156 15.69 6.97 10.23
N ILE A 157 16.57 7.97 10.11
CA ILE A 157 16.22 9.27 9.51
C ILE A 157 15.94 9.11 8.00
N LEU A 158 16.74 8.33 7.27
CA LEU A 158 16.53 8.11 5.84
C LEU A 158 15.21 7.41 5.56
N ARG A 159 14.75 6.50 6.42
CA ARG A 159 13.40 5.90 6.32
C ARG A 159 12.31 6.98 6.37
N GLU A 160 12.42 7.96 7.27
CA GLU A 160 11.47 9.08 7.34
C GLU A 160 11.47 9.90 6.03
N TYR A 161 12.63 10.22 5.48
CA TYR A 161 12.74 10.93 4.19
C TYR A 161 12.16 10.12 3.02
N ILE A 162 12.40 8.83 2.98
CA ILE A 162 11.86 7.95 1.94
C ILE A 162 10.33 7.91 2.05
N ALA A 163 9.80 7.72 3.26
CA ALA A 163 8.36 7.73 3.50
C ALA A 163 7.71 9.06 3.09
N ALA A 164 8.31 10.19 3.46
CA ALA A 164 7.85 11.52 3.10
C ALA A 164 7.98 11.83 1.60
N SER A 165 8.91 11.19 0.90
CA SER A 165 9.14 11.40 -0.55
C SER A 165 8.27 10.51 -1.42
N ARG A 166 7.63 9.49 -0.86
CA ARG A 166 6.66 8.68 -1.60
C ARG A 166 5.44 9.54 -1.89
N PRO A 167 4.99 9.62 -3.15
CA PRO A 167 3.69 10.22 -3.41
C PRO A 167 2.66 9.46 -2.56
N PRO A 168 1.60 10.15 -2.08
CA PRO A 168 0.53 9.45 -1.39
C PRO A 168 0.05 8.30 -2.30
N PRO A 169 -0.24 7.13 -1.73
CA PRO A 169 -0.71 6.01 -2.51
C PRO A 169 -1.94 6.45 -3.31
N LYS A 170 -1.94 6.13 -4.61
CA LYS A 170 -3.07 6.41 -5.46
C LYS A 170 -4.18 5.44 -5.07
N LEU A 171 -5.27 5.99 -4.54
CA LEU A 171 -6.42 5.18 -4.15
C LEU A 171 -7.02 4.51 -5.37
N PHE A 172 -7.40 3.26 -5.21
CA PHE A 172 -8.05 2.50 -6.26
C PHE A 172 -9.43 3.09 -6.55
N SER A 173 -9.75 3.24 -7.83
CA SER A 173 -11.08 3.64 -8.27
C SER A 173 -11.74 2.48 -9.01
N PRO A 174 -12.78 1.84 -8.42
CA PRO A 174 -13.47 0.75 -9.09
C PRO A 174 -14.03 1.18 -10.44
N ALA A 175 -13.76 0.39 -11.48
CA ALA A 175 -14.16 0.69 -12.86
C ALA A 175 -15.65 0.40 -13.15
N GLY A 176 -16.40 -0.04 -12.17
CA GLY A 176 -17.79 -0.44 -12.33
C GLY A 176 -18.76 0.72 -12.31
N ALA A 177 -19.66 0.78 -13.30
CA ALA A 177 -20.85 1.62 -13.21
C ALA A 177 -21.82 0.98 -12.22
N THR A 178 -22.27 1.73 -11.21
CA THR A 178 -23.37 1.32 -10.37
C THR A 178 -24.67 1.84 -10.97
N VAL A 179 -25.55 0.94 -11.38
CA VAL A 179 -26.95 1.28 -11.67
C VAL A 179 -27.79 0.75 -10.51
N ASN A 180 -28.60 1.59 -9.88
CA ASN A 180 -29.47 1.21 -8.76
C ASN A 180 -28.75 0.51 -7.60
N ARG A 181 -27.55 1.02 -7.21
CA ARG A 181 -26.74 0.50 -6.10
C ARG A 181 -26.10 -0.87 -6.30
N ALA A 182 -26.45 -1.62 -7.34
CA ALA A 182 -25.73 -2.83 -7.70
C ALA A 182 -24.69 -2.52 -8.75
N TRP A 183 -23.59 -3.21 -8.66
CA TRP A 183 -22.60 -3.17 -9.68
C TRP A 183 -23.05 -4.03 -10.86
N TYR A 184 -23.37 -3.40 -11.98
CA TYR A 184 -23.74 -4.08 -13.19
C TYR A 184 -22.61 -4.02 -14.18
N TRP A 185 -22.39 -5.13 -14.79
CA TRP A 185 -21.66 -5.17 -16.01
C TRP A 185 -22.56 -4.60 -17.12
N ASN A 186 -22.47 -3.28 -17.30
CA ASN A 186 -23.15 -2.62 -18.39
C ASN A 186 -22.32 -2.75 -19.65
N SER A 187 -22.37 -3.88 -20.33
CA SER A 187 -21.78 -3.97 -21.65
C SER A 187 -22.62 -4.88 -22.51
N ASP A 188 -22.75 -4.50 -23.77
CA ASP A 188 -23.25 -5.35 -24.85
C ASP A 188 -22.37 -6.60 -25.06
N GLN A 189 -21.39 -6.81 -24.16
CA GLN A 189 -20.44 -7.91 -24.28
C GLN A 189 -20.67 -8.94 -23.19
N PRO A 190 -20.85 -10.18 -23.58
CA PRO A 190 -21.10 -11.26 -22.66
C PRO A 190 -19.88 -11.52 -21.77
N LEU A 191 -20.12 -11.76 -20.47
CA LEU A 191 -19.11 -12.22 -19.53
C LEU A 191 -18.79 -13.71 -19.74
N ILE A 192 -19.79 -14.51 -20.11
CA ILE A 192 -19.67 -15.95 -20.31
C ILE A 192 -20.12 -16.29 -21.73
N ARG A 193 -19.30 -17.07 -22.43
CA ARG A 193 -19.60 -17.63 -23.75
C ARG A 193 -19.56 -19.15 -23.66
N ARG A 194 -20.70 -19.79 -23.57
CA ARG A 194 -20.75 -21.24 -23.55
C ARG A 194 -21.46 -21.77 -24.80
N LYS A 195 -20.74 -22.50 -25.63
CA LYS A 195 -21.18 -22.96 -26.94
C LYS A 195 -21.63 -21.78 -27.80
N SER A 196 -22.89 -21.69 -28.17
CA SER A 196 -23.46 -20.58 -28.93
C SER A 196 -24.26 -19.59 -28.07
N GLN A 197 -24.30 -19.76 -26.76
CA GLN A 197 -25.06 -18.91 -25.85
C GLN A 197 -24.13 -17.91 -25.13
N THR A 198 -24.64 -16.71 -24.96
CA THR A 198 -23.99 -15.61 -24.26
C THR A 198 -24.80 -15.18 -23.08
N PHE A 199 -24.18 -14.98 -21.93
CA PHE A 199 -24.88 -14.61 -20.70
C PHE A 199 -24.38 -13.25 -20.19
N THR A 200 -25.34 -12.40 -19.87
CA THR A 200 -25.14 -11.15 -19.15
C THR A 200 -26.07 -11.15 -17.95
N TYR A 201 -25.66 -10.49 -16.88
CA TYR A 201 -26.57 -10.25 -15.76
C TYR A 201 -27.48 -9.08 -16.08
N THR A 202 -28.79 -9.29 -15.86
CA THR A 202 -29.77 -8.22 -16.01
C THR A 202 -30.08 -7.57 -14.67
N PRO A 203 -30.27 -6.24 -14.64
CA PRO A 203 -30.56 -5.51 -13.39
C PRO A 203 -31.89 -5.87 -12.74
N ASP A 204 -32.75 -6.62 -13.40
CA ASP A 204 -34.15 -6.87 -12.97
C ASP A 204 -34.31 -8.10 -12.07
N GLN A 205 -33.24 -8.90 -11.90
CA GLN A 205 -33.31 -10.11 -11.09
C GLN A 205 -32.83 -9.84 -9.65
N PRO A 206 -33.48 -10.47 -8.65
CA PRO A 206 -32.95 -10.45 -7.28
C PRO A 206 -31.57 -11.05 -7.23
N LEU A 207 -30.62 -10.35 -6.60
CA LEU A 207 -29.25 -10.82 -6.49
C LEU A 207 -28.57 -10.41 -5.18
N ILE A 208 -27.61 -11.22 -4.79
CA ILE A 208 -26.63 -10.93 -3.77
C ILE A 208 -25.33 -10.62 -4.49
N TYR A 209 -24.61 -9.60 -4.09
CA TYR A 209 -23.28 -9.34 -4.61
C TYR A 209 -22.25 -9.09 -3.51
N LEU A 210 -21.03 -9.46 -3.81
CA LEU A 210 -19.84 -9.13 -3.03
C LEU A 210 -18.80 -8.58 -3.99
N HIS A 211 -18.32 -7.38 -3.72
CA HIS A 211 -17.31 -6.71 -4.50
C HIS A 211 -16.15 -6.31 -3.56
N ILE A 212 -14.94 -6.75 -3.88
CA ILE A 212 -13.74 -6.35 -3.16
C ILE A 212 -12.70 -5.78 -4.11
N TRP A 213 -11.88 -4.86 -3.63
CA TRP A 213 -10.80 -4.27 -4.39
C TRP A 213 -9.68 -3.80 -3.45
N PRO A 214 -8.42 -3.69 -3.93
CA PRO A 214 -7.34 -3.15 -3.13
C PRO A 214 -7.61 -1.67 -2.83
N HIS A 215 -7.33 -1.22 -1.60
CA HIS A 215 -7.51 0.19 -1.24
C HIS A 215 -6.61 1.12 -2.10
N GLU A 216 -5.40 0.66 -2.38
CA GLU A 216 -4.42 1.35 -3.24
C GLU A 216 -4.36 0.71 -4.63
N GLU A 217 -4.09 1.52 -5.66
CA GLU A 217 -3.89 0.97 -7.01
C GLU A 217 -2.76 -0.05 -7.05
N ILE A 218 -3.00 -1.14 -7.72
CA ILE A 218 -2.01 -2.17 -8.01
C ILE A 218 -1.66 -2.17 -9.50
N SER A 219 -0.55 -2.78 -9.85
CA SER A 219 -0.24 -3.03 -11.27
C SER A 219 -1.27 -3.98 -11.88
N PRO A 220 -1.70 -3.75 -13.13
CA PRO A 220 -2.65 -4.64 -13.79
C PRO A 220 -2.20 -6.09 -13.78
N LEU A 221 -3.09 -7.00 -13.41
CA LEU A 221 -2.80 -8.41 -13.30
C LEU A 221 -2.40 -9.01 -14.66
N LYS A 222 -1.33 -9.78 -14.64
CA LYS A 222 -0.91 -10.54 -15.82
C LYS A 222 -1.86 -11.71 -16.06
N ILE A 223 -2.01 -12.10 -17.32
CA ILE A 223 -2.89 -13.20 -17.73
C ILE A 223 -2.47 -14.53 -17.08
N GLU A 224 -1.18 -14.73 -16.91
CA GLU A 224 -0.63 -15.95 -16.27
C GLU A 224 -1.10 -16.08 -14.82
N VAL A 225 -1.18 -14.96 -14.09
CA VAL A 225 -1.69 -14.93 -12.71
C VAL A 225 -3.17 -15.29 -12.67
N LEU A 226 -3.94 -14.78 -13.62
CA LEU A 226 -5.39 -15.05 -13.71
C LEU A 226 -5.71 -16.48 -14.15
N ASN A 227 -4.77 -17.17 -14.80
CA ASN A 227 -4.97 -18.55 -15.26
C ASN A 227 -4.70 -19.61 -14.20
N ASP A 228 -4.05 -19.25 -13.12
CA ASP A 228 -3.63 -20.21 -12.11
C ASP A 228 -4.73 -20.39 -11.05
N TYR A 229 -5.80 -21.08 -11.46
CA TYR A 229 -6.92 -21.39 -10.58
C TYR A 229 -6.55 -22.22 -9.37
N THR A 230 -5.54 -23.06 -9.51
CA THR A 230 -5.06 -23.90 -8.40
C THR A 230 -4.44 -23.06 -7.29
N LYS A 231 -3.98 -21.86 -7.65
CA LYS A 231 -3.41 -20.91 -6.67
C LYS A 231 -4.44 -19.96 -6.12
N SER A 232 -5.38 -19.47 -6.94
CA SER A 232 -6.36 -18.47 -6.49
C SER A 232 -7.55 -19.05 -5.75
N ASP A 233 -7.91 -20.31 -6.02
CA ASP A 233 -9.05 -21.02 -5.42
C ASP A 233 -10.34 -20.18 -5.32
N ILE A 234 -10.58 -19.33 -6.32
CA ILE A 234 -11.74 -18.43 -6.38
C ILE A 234 -12.91 -19.17 -6.99
N GLU A 235 -13.84 -19.53 -6.14
CA GLU A 235 -15.12 -20.13 -6.51
C GLU A 235 -16.17 -19.06 -6.84
N PRO A 236 -17.27 -19.41 -7.53
CA PRO A 236 -18.44 -18.56 -7.63
C PRO A 236 -18.96 -18.15 -6.26
N LEU A 237 -19.46 -16.90 -6.13
CA LEU A 237 -19.92 -16.34 -4.86
C LEU A 237 -20.90 -17.25 -4.13
N CYS A 238 -20.66 -17.46 -2.84
CA CYS A 238 -21.44 -18.37 -1.99
C CYS A 238 -21.46 -19.83 -2.47
N GLY A 239 -20.42 -20.25 -3.21
CA GLY A 239 -20.20 -21.63 -3.58
C GLY A 239 -21.22 -22.20 -4.57
N THR A 240 -21.16 -23.52 -4.76
CA THR A 240 -21.96 -24.26 -5.74
C THR A 240 -22.46 -25.59 -5.16
N VAL A 241 -23.50 -26.17 -5.77
CA VAL A 241 -24.00 -27.50 -5.40
C VAL A 241 -23.46 -28.59 -6.33
N ASN A 242 -23.30 -28.28 -7.63
CA ASN A 242 -22.98 -29.25 -8.67
C ASN A 242 -21.63 -29.01 -9.37
N GLY A 243 -20.71 -28.33 -8.65
CA GLY A 243 -19.45 -27.92 -9.24
C GLY A 243 -19.56 -26.60 -10.02
N TRP A 244 -18.41 -26.15 -10.52
CA TRP A 244 -18.32 -24.87 -11.24
C TRP A 244 -17.34 -25.01 -12.41
N SER A 245 -17.40 -24.02 -13.29
CA SER A 245 -16.51 -23.87 -14.44
C SER A 245 -15.90 -22.48 -14.46
N HIS A 246 -14.94 -22.29 -15.31
CA HIS A 246 -14.31 -20.99 -15.51
C HIS A 246 -14.16 -20.67 -17.00
N GLU A 247 -14.01 -19.42 -17.30
CA GLU A 247 -13.80 -18.92 -18.65
C GLU A 247 -13.02 -17.61 -18.60
N ARG A 248 -12.18 -17.42 -19.60
CA ARG A 248 -11.49 -16.14 -19.80
C ARG A 248 -12.33 -15.23 -20.67
N ASN A 249 -12.41 -13.96 -20.25
CA ASN A 249 -12.97 -12.91 -21.06
C ASN A 249 -12.01 -11.72 -21.20
N ARG A 250 -12.38 -10.68 -21.93
CA ARG A 250 -11.53 -9.51 -22.14
C ARG A 250 -11.18 -8.73 -20.86
N PHE A 251 -11.92 -8.94 -19.78
CA PHE A 251 -11.78 -8.21 -18.52
C PHE A 251 -10.88 -8.93 -17.52
N GLY A 252 -10.71 -10.25 -17.71
CA GLY A 252 -9.96 -11.12 -16.84
C GLY A 252 -10.49 -12.52 -16.90
N GLU A 253 -10.86 -13.06 -15.77
CA GLU A 253 -11.33 -14.43 -15.65
C GLU A 253 -12.60 -14.52 -14.79
N ILE A 254 -13.54 -15.36 -15.22
CA ILE A 254 -14.80 -15.57 -14.53
C ILE A 254 -14.98 -17.02 -14.15
N THR A 255 -15.35 -17.26 -12.90
CA THR A 255 -15.83 -18.55 -12.42
C THR A 255 -17.37 -18.52 -12.33
N PHE A 256 -18.04 -19.64 -12.64
CA PHE A 256 -19.48 -19.66 -12.66
C PHE A 256 -20.03 -21.06 -12.38
N ALA A 257 -21.17 -21.08 -11.69
CA ALA A 257 -22.01 -22.24 -11.54
C ALA A 257 -23.24 -22.10 -12.43
N PHE A 258 -23.67 -23.20 -13.02
CA PHE A 258 -24.69 -23.25 -14.04
C PHE A 258 -25.81 -24.23 -13.65
N ASP A 259 -27.06 -23.78 -13.85
CA ASP A 259 -28.19 -24.62 -14.01
C ASP A 259 -28.72 -24.40 -15.46
N SER A 260 -29.86 -23.92 -15.75
CA SER A 260 -30.29 -23.48 -17.11
C SER A 260 -29.64 -22.13 -17.51
N SER A 261 -29.27 -21.32 -16.53
CA SER A 261 -28.54 -20.04 -16.62
C SER A 261 -27.48 -19.93 -15.53
N PRO A 262 -26.56 -18.96 -15.58
CA PRO A 262 -25.63 -18.72 -14.48
C PRO A 262 -26.38 -18.34 -13.21
N ILE A 263 -26.18 -19.12 -12.15
CA ILE A 263 -26.82 -18.93 -10.83
C ILE A 263 -25.90 -18.30 -9.81
N SER A 264 -24.60 -18.40 -10.04
CA SER A 264 -23.57 -17.77 -9.23
C SER A 264 -22.30 -17.57 -10.06
N THR A 265 -21.64 -16.44 -9.89
CA THR A 265 -20.39 -16.14 -10.61
C THR A 265 -19.44 -15.35 -9.75
N THR A 266 -18.15 -15.38 -10.15
CA THR A 266 -17.15 -14.46 -9.65
C THR A 266 -16.23 -14.05 -10.79
N GLN A 267 -16.19 -12.76 -11.09
CA GLN A 267 -15.27 -12.15 -12.06
C GLN A 267 -14.05 -11.59 -11.32
N VAL A 268 -12.86 -12.00 -11.73
CA VAL A 268 -11.61 -11.36 -11.36
C VAL A 268 -11.19 -10.48 -12.52
N PHE A 269 -11.01 -9.20 -12.27
CA PHE A 269 -10.62 -8.22 -13.26
C PHE A 269 -9.10 -8.05 -13.32
N ARG A 270 -8.61 -7.64 -14.48
CA ARG A 270 -7.18 -7.30 -14.64
C ARG A 270 -6.76 -6.09 -13.79
N THR A 271 -7.71 -5.27 -13.38
CA THR A 271 -7.51 -4.17 -12.41
C THR A 271 -7.26 -4.67 -11.00
N GLY A 272 -7.53 -5.92 -10.72
CA GLY A 272 -7.46 -6.51 -9.40
C GLY A 272 -8.82 -6.65 -8.69
N GLU A 273 -9.88 -6.00 -9.16
CA GLU A 273 -11.21 -6.14 -8.56
C GLU A 273 -11.69 -7.59 -8.61
N ILE A 274 -12.32 -8.05 -7.53
CA ILE A 274 -13.03 -9.33 -7.47
C ILE A 274 -14.51 -9.02 -7.22
N TRP A 275 -15.36 -9.51 -8.09
CA TRP A 275 -16.78 -9.22 -8.08
C TRP A 275 -17.59 -10.49 -8.21
N GLY A 276 -18.33 -10.82 -7.15
CA GLY A 276 -19.20 -12.00 -7.10
C GLY A 276 -20.67 -11.64 -7.13
N ILE A 277 -21.46 -12.46 -7.83
CA ILE A 277 -22.94 -12.38 -7.86
C ILE A 277 -23.51 -13.76 -7.54
N ASN A 278 -24.62 -13.78 -6.80
CA ASN A 278 -25.35 -15.00 -6.49
C ASN A 278 -26.87 -14.74 -6.54
N HIS A 279 -27.56 -15.55 -7.35
CA HIS A 279 -29.02 -15.62 -7.39
C HIS A 279 -29.56 -16.86 -6.66
N ARG A 280 -28.68 -17.85 -6.43
CA ARG A 280 -29.09 -19.18 -5.92
C ARG A 280 -29.69 -19.16 -4.52
N LEU A 281 -29.20 -18.27 -3.65
CA LEU A 281 -29.68 -18.18 -2.29
C LEU A 281 -31.05 -17.46 -2.19
N LEU A 282 -31.36 -16.64 -3.17
CA LEU A 282 -32.67 -15.97 -3.27
C LEU A 282 -33.66 -16.91 -3.95
N ARG A 283 -34.60 -17.43 -3.19
CA ARG A 283 -35.51 -18.49 -3.65
C ARG A 283 -36.94 -18.05 -3.64
N GLU A 284 -37.66 -18.42 -4.71
CA GLU A 284 -39.10 -18.46 -4.76
C GLU A 284 -39.51 -19.94 -4.71
N ARG A 285 -40.40 -20.33 -3.83
CA ARG A 285 -41.00 -21.67 -3.79
C ARG A 285 -42.50 -21.58 -3.93
N GLU A 286 -43.06 -22.30 -4.92
CA GLU A 286 -44.50 -22.42 -5.13
C GLU A 286 -45.24 -23.00 -3.92
N HIS A 287 -44.58 -23.87 -3.14
CA HIS A 287 -45.16 -24.54 -1.97
C HIS A 287 -45.12 -23.72 -0.67
N TYR A 288 -44.22 -22.78 -0.54
CA TYR A 288 -44.22 -21.75 0.50
C TYR A 288 -44.51 -20.43 -0.18
N ARG A 289 -45.73 -19.96 -0.12
CA ARG A 289 -46.17 -18.69 -0.74
C ARG A 289 -45.26 -17.52 -0.35
N GLY A 290 -44.03 -17.47 -0.90
CA GLY A 290 -43.11 -16.40 -0.55
C GLY A 290 -41.70 -16.50 -1.13
N LYS A 291 -41.08 -15.36 -1.17
CA LYS A 291 -39.70 -15.12 -1.52
C LYS A 291 -38.89 -15.14 -0.24
N PHE A 292 -37.78 -15.94 -0.18
CA PHE A 292 -37.00 -16.04 1.05
C PHE A 292 -35.47 -16.15 0.82
N LEU A 293 -34.74 -15.66 1.79
CA LEU A 293 -33.30 -15.76 1.88
C LEU A 293 -32.89 -16.53 3.17
N PRO A 294 -32.31 -17.73 3.07
CA PRO A 294 -31.86 -18.47 4.25
C PRO A 294 -30.59 -17.83 4.82
N THR A 295 -30.70 -17.14 5.97
CA THR A 295 -29.59 -16.42 6.57
C THR A 295 -28.44 -17.31 7.01
N PRO A 296 -28.64 -18.53 7.56
CA PRO A 296 -27.52 -19.40 7.92
C PRO A 296 -26.65 -19.78 6.72
N ALA A 297 -27.30 -20.07 5.59
CA ALA A 297 -26.60 -20.41 4.35
C ALA A 297 -25.86 -19.21 3.78
N LEU A 298 -26.47 -18.02 3.86
CA LEU A 298 -25.82 -16.77 3.47
C LEU A 298 -24.59 -16.50 4.34
N GLU A 299 -24.75 -16.50 5.65
CA GLU A 299 -23.68 -16.16 6.59
C GLU A 299 -22.46 -17.08 6.41
N GLN A 300 -22.69 -18.39 6.39
CA GLN A 300 -21.63 -19.38 6.21
C GLN A 300 -20.91 -19.23 4.87
N SER A 301 -21.67 -19.15 3.78
CA SER A 301 -21.08 -19.13 2.44
C SER A 301 -20.44 -17.78 2.07
N LEU A 302 -20.99 -16.67 2.58
CA LEU A 302 -20.41 -15.34 2.39
C LEU A 302 -19.08 -15.21 3.16
N ALA A 303 -19.03 -15.70 4.40
CA ALA A 303 -17.81 -15.70 5.18
C ALA A 303 -16.67 -16.47 4.48
N GLN A 304 -16.99 -17.64 3.93
CA GLN A 304 -16.02 -18.42 3.15
C GLN A 304 -15.58 -17.67 1.88
N SER A 305 -16.51 -17.07 1.15
CA SER A 305 -16.21 -16.33 -0.08
C SER A 305 -15.33 -15.11 0.19
N LEU A 306 -15.67 -14.30 1.20
CA LEU A 306 -14.89 -13.12 1.55
C LEU A 306 -13.48 -13.50 1.98
N SER A 307 -13.31 -14.51 2.84
CA SER A 307 -11.99 -14.97 3.28
C SER A 307 -11.15 -15.47 2.10
N LYS A 308 -11.73 -16.24 1.16
CA LYS A 308 -11.02 -16.71 -0.04
C LYS A 308 -10.62 -15.55 -0.96
N TYR A 309 -11.51 -14.57 -1.16
CA TYR A 309 -11.23 -13.41 -2.01
C TYR A 309 -10.12 -12.54 -1.43
N VAL A 310 -10.17 -12.27 -0.12
CA VAL A 310 -9.11 -11.54 0.59
C VAL A 310 -7.78 -12.29 0.49
N ALA A 311 -7.78 -13.59 0.76
CA ALA A 311 -6.57 -14.42 0.66
C ALA A 311 -5.99 -14.41 -0.76
N ALA A 312 -6.83 -14.51 -1.79
CA ALA A 312 -6.38 -14.45 -3.19
C ALA A 312 -5.80 -13.07 -3.54
N GLY A 313 -6.45 -11.99 -3.12
CA GLY A 313 -5.96 -10.62 -3.27
C GLY A 313 -4.57 -10.43 -2.67
N MET A 314 -4.39 -10.87 -1.43
CA MET A 314 -3.14 -10.75 -0.68
C MET A 314 -2.01 -11.64 -1.24
N ASN A 315 -2.32 -12.88 -1.57
CA ASN A 315 -1.30 -13.87 -1.91
C ASN A 315 -0.91 -13.86 -3.39
N TYR A 316 -1.82 -13.49 -4.30
CA TYR A 316 -1.62 -13.66 -5.73
C TYR A 316 -1.80 -12.38 -6.54
N PHE A 317 -2.63 -11.42 -6.08
CA PHE A 317 -2.96 -10.23 -6.85
C PHE A 317 -2.22 -8.99 -6.40
N GLY A 318 -1.41 -9.08 -5.35
CA GLY A 318 -0.58 -7.98 -4.88
C GLY A 318 -1.32 -6.91 -4.10
N TYR A 319 -2.44 -7.26 -3.45
CA TYR A 319 -3.15 -6.34 -2.58
C TYR A 319 -2.26 -5.90 -1.42
N GLY A 320 -2.36 -4.62 -1.08
CA GLY A 320 -1.87 -4.08 0.17
C GLY A 320 -2.65 -4.62 1.37
N ARG A 321 -2.34 -4.10 2.54
CA ARG A 321 -2.96 -4.57 3.79
C ARG A 321 -4.43 -4.17 3.89
N GLU A 322 -4.77 -2.97 3.42
CA GLU A 322 -6.13 -2.44 3.44
C GLU A 322 -6.88 -2.84 2.17
N ILE A 323 -8.07 -3.42 2.34
CA ILE A 323 -8.92 -3.94 1.27
C ILE A 323 -10.32 -3.39 1.46
N ASP A 324 -10.87 -2.79 0.43
CA ASP A 324 -12.23 -2.30 0.43
C ASP A 324 -13.22 -3.40 0.04
N VAL A 325 -14.33 -3.43 0.76
CA VAL A 325 -15.39 -4.43 0.61
C VAL A 325 -16.74 -3.72 0.42
N ARG A 326 -17.53 -4.19 -0.55
CA ARG A 326 -18.90 -3.78 -0.74
C ARG A 326 -19.76 -5.02 -0.86
N PHE A 327 -20.81 -5.09 -0.05
CA PHE A 327 -21.80 -6.15 -0.09
C PHE A 327 -23.17 -5.54 -0.30
N GLY A 328 -24.03 -6.22 -1.06
CA GLY A 328 -25.40 -5.76 -1.24
C GLY A 328 -26.39 -6.85 -1.63
N LEU A 329 -27.64 -6.52 -1.38
CA LEU A 329 -28.83 -7.22 -1.79
C LEU A 329 -29.63 -6.29 -2.72
N VAL A 330 -30.01 -6.76 -3.88
CA VAL A 330 -30.67 -5.95 -4.92
C VAL A 330 -31.95 -6.63 -5.38
N ASN A 331 -32.99 -5.87 -5.61
CA ASN A 331 -34.33 -6.33 -5.98
C ASN A 331 -34.92 -7.34 -4.99
N VAL A 332 -34.65 -7.14 -3.69
CA VAL A 332 -35.03 -8.05 -2.60
C VAL A 332 -36.26 -7.59 -1.82
N ALA A 333 -36.90 -6.51 -2.21
CA ALA A 333 -38.17 -6.09 -1.60
C ALA A 333 -39.21 -7.20 -1.61
N GLY A 334 -39.85 -7.45 -0.46
CA GLY A 334 -40.80 -8.54 -0.26
C GLY A 334 -40.16 -9.91 -0.01
N PHE A 335 -38.82 -10.02 0.10
CA PHE A 335 -38.17 -11.22 0.61
C PHE A 335 -38.22 -11.26 2.14
N VAL A 336 -38.36 -12.45 2.72
CA VAL A 336 -38.23 -12.69 4.16
C VAL A 336 -36.91 -13.40 4.43
N LEU A 337 -36.26 -13.08 5.55
CA LEU A 337 -35.09 -13.82 6.01
C LEU A 337 -35.58 -15.06 6.77
N LEU A 338 -34.98 -16.20 6.52
CA LEU A 338 -35.21 -17.41 7.32
C LEU A 338 -34.06 -17.59 8.33
N ARG A 339 -34.40 -17.59 9.62
CA ARG A 339 -33.47 -17.81 10.73
C ARG A 339 -33.04 -19.28 10.84
N ASN A 340 -32.13 -19.57 11.76
CA ASN A 340 -31.63 -20.92 12.04
C ASN A 340 -32.72 -21.91 12.43
N ASP A 341 -33.76 -21.46 13.12
CA ASP A 341 -34.90 -22.26 13.52
C ASP A 341 -35.99 -22.38 12.42
N GLY A 342 -35.74 -21.80 11.27
CA GLY A 342 -36.70 -21.78 10.13
C GLY A 342 -37.80 -20.72 10.24
N SER A 343 -37.82 -19.92 11.31
CA SER A 343 -38.81 -18.83 11.46
C SER A 343 -38.47 -17.68 10.49
N PRO A 344 -39.52 -17.09 9.84
CA PRO A 344 -39.32 -15.94 8.98
C PRO A 344 -39.19 -14.63 9.79
N THR A 345 -38.48 -13.67 9.25
CA THR A 345 -38.54 -12.28 9.67
C THR A 345 -39.72 -11.56 9.05
N ARG A 346 -39.80 -10.25 9.26
CA ARG A 346 -40.59 -9.35 8.41
C ARG A 346 -40.01 -9.31 7.00
N GLU A 347 -40.78 -8.80 6.05
CA GLU A 347 -40.29 -8.60 4.70
C GLU A 347 -39.22 -7.51 4.64
N ILE A 348 -38.21 -7.73 3.80
CA ILE A 348 -37.23 -6.70 3.46
C ILE A 348 -37.97 -5.57 2.72
N PHE A 349 -37.78 -4.34 3.17
CA PHE A 349 -38.48 -3.18 2.61
C PHE A 349 -37.80 -2.61 1.38
N GLU A 350 -36.46 -2.64 1.36
CA GLU A 350 -35.65 -2.03 0.33
C GLU A 350 -34.33 -2.79 0.10
N ASP A 351 -33.67 -2.45 -0.97
CA ASP A 351 -32.33 -2.95 -1.25
C ASP A 351 -31.34 -2.52 -0.16
N PHE A 352 -30.35 -3.36 0.06
CA PHE A 352 -29.33 -3.14 1.09
C PHE A 352 -27.94 -3.05 0.47
N GLU A 353 -27.16 -2.06 0.89
CA GLU A 353 -25.73 -1.98 0.56
C GLU A 353 -24.94 -1.58 1.81
N LEU A 354 -23.81 -2.25 2.04
CA LEU A 354 -22.83 -1.90 3.05
C LEU A 354 -21.43 -1.83 2.43
N ARG A 355 -20.67 -0.83 2.88
CA ARG A 355 -19.24 -0.69 2.57
C ARG A 355 -18.42 -0.81 3.84
N ALA A 356 -17.31 -1.50 3.74
CA ALA A 356 -16.35 -1.68 4.81
C ALA A 356 -14.94 -1.67 4.24
N SER A 357 -13.95 -1.38 5.08
CA SER A 357 -12.55 -1.65 4.80
C SER A 357 -12.07 -2.70 5.80
N VAL A 358 -11.26 -3.64 5.35
CA VAL A 358 -10.71 -4.73 6.16
C VAL A 358 -9.20 -4.75 6.07
N ASP A 359 -8.55 -5.12 7.18
CA ASP A 359 -7.14 -5.48 7.18
C ASP A 359 -7.01 -6.94 6.72
N GLY A 360 -6.45 -7.15 5.52
CA GLY A 360 -6.33 -8.48 4.92
C GLY A 360 -5.45 -9.46 5.70
N LYS A 361 -4.68 -9.00 6.70
CA LYS A 361 -3.86 -9.82 7.59
C LYS A 361 -4.49 -10.08 8.96
N ASP A 362 -5.62 -9.44 9.26
CA ASP A 362 -6.30 -9.54 10.54
C ASP A 362 -7.67 -10.21 10.38
N GLU A 363 -7.76 -11.48 10.76
CA GLU A 363 -9.01 -12.25 10.73
C GLU A 363 -10.13 -11.59 11.56
N ARG A 364 -9.78 -10.87 12.64
CA ARG A 364 -10.76 -10.13 13.43
C ARG A 364 -11.40 -9.02 12.60
N SER A 365 -10.61 -8.27 11.85
CA SER A 365 -11.11 -7.20 10.98
C SER A 365 -12.09 -7.73 9.93
N ILE A 366 -11.79 -8.89 9.34
CA ILE A 366 -12.70 -9.57 8.40
C ILE A 366 -13.98 -10.01 9.11
N GLY A 367 -13.85 -10.58 10.32
CA GLY A 367 -14.98 -11.00 11.15
C GLY A 367 -15.91 -9.84 11.53
N GLU A 368 -15.36 -8.70 11.93
CA GLU A 368 -16.12 -7.49 12.26
C GLU A 368 -16.87 -6.94 11.03
N ALA A 369 -16.25 -6.95 9.86
CA ALA A 369 -16.92 -6.54 8.63
C ALA A 369 -18.09 -7.48 8.28
N LEU A 370 -17.90 -8.80 8.40
CA LEU A 370 -18.98 -9.78 8.20
C LEU A 370 -20.11 -9.59 9.21
N GLN A 371 -19.82 -9.34 10.48
CA GLN A 371 -20.82 -9.09 11.49
C GLN A 371 -21.68 -7.88 11.15
N ARG A 372 -21.05 -6.78 10.76
CA ARG A 372 -21.76 -5.56 10.31
C ARG A 372 -22.62 -5.83 9.07
N ILE A 373 -22.15 -6.64 8.12
CA ILE A 373 -22.94 -7.04 6.94
C ILE A 373 -24.18 -7.81 7.40
N PHE A 374 -24.03 -8.80 8.26
CA PHE A 374 -25.13 -9.65 8.69
C PHE A 374 -26.16 -8.86 9.53
N ASP A 375 -25.68 -8.03 10.46
CA ASP A 375 -26.57 -7.15 11.24
C ASP A 375 -27.37 -6.23 10.31
N GLY A 376 -26.73 -5.62 9.31
CA GLY A 376 -27.42 -4.76 8.33
C GLY A 376 -28.44 -5.50 7.46
N VAL A 377 -28.19 -6.77 7.12
CA VAL A 377 -29.17 -7.61 6.41
C VAL A 377 -30.45 -7.79 7.25
N TYR A 378 -30.32 -8.00 8.57
CA TYR A 378 -31.47 -8.08 9.47
C TYR A 378 -32.18 -6.73 9.66
N GLU A 379 -31.40 -5.65 9.76
CA GLU A 379 -31.93 -4.28 9.85
C GLU A 379 -32.74 -3.91 8.60
N ALA A 380 -32.36 -4.37 7.41
CA ALA A 380 -33.14 -4.18 6.18
C ALA A 380 -34.55 -4.84 6.22
N ALA A 381 -34.72 -5.83 7.10
CA ALA A 381 -36.05 -6.43 7.42
C ALA A 381 -36.69 -5.80 8.67
N GLY A 382 -36.13 -4.71 9.22
CA GLY A 382 -36.62 -4.05 10.43
C GLY A 382 -36.46 -4.88 11.70
N GLU A 383 -35.44 -5.74 11.77
CA GLU A 383 -35.18 -6.65 12.88
C GLU A 383 -33.73 -6.62 13.34
N THR A 384 -33.48 -7.14 14.52
CA THR A 384 -32.13 -7.34 15.04
C THR A 384 -31.71 -8.79 14.88
N ARG A 385 -30.45 -9.02 14.58
CA ARG A 385 -29.85 -10.35 14.56
C ARG A 385 -29.73 -10.84 16.00
N SER A 386 -30.34 -11.99 16.28
CA SER A 386 -30.32 -12.65 17.60
C SER A 386 -29.17 -13.66 17.70
#